data_8b9c6b2b475841c9b22461984da1467d
#
_entry.id   8b9c6b2b475841c9b22461984da1467d
#
_cell.length_a   1.000
_cell.length_b   1.000
_cell.length_c   1.000
_cell.angle_alpha   90.00
_cell.angle_beta   90.00
_cell.angle_gamma   90.00
#
_symmetry.space_group_name_H-M   'P 1'
#
loop_
_entity.id
_entity.type
_entity.pdbx_description
1 polymer ?
#
loop_
_entity_poly.entity_id
_entity_poly.type
_entity_poly.pdbx_seq_one_letter_code
_entity_poly.pdbx_strand_id
1 'polypeptide(L)'
;MTKAPRLALAALLAAASLRAQGSGRCPEQGDATKPRIQKLNELRARTDEPSDDDYDDTADFDALIAPGDDSQRWQNDTAVEINAFVVDVRDGGSSSANCHSTDSADHDTILDLSPGSGVSDASHRLIAVITPQWRRIMAKNQIDWSTRAIRARFLQKYVSIRGWLLFDSEAASRAVNTAGLAGVNITRATAWEICPVTGVDPSDESLEQITVLDGFPPYARSNARNPAP
;
A
#
# COMPACT_ATOMS: atom_id res chain seq x y z
N MET A 1 54.17 -57.38 34.45
CA MET A 1 53.73 -55.97 34.61
C MET A 1 53.39 -55.42 33.24
N THR A 2 52.11 -55.53 32.84
CA THR A 2 51.59 -55.16 31.55
C THR A 2 50.73 -53.93 31.72
N LYS A 3 51.14 -52.80 31.09
CA LYS A 3 50.36 -51.57 31.03
C LYS A 3 49.36 -51.63 29.88
N ALA A 4 48.11 -51.49 30.22
CA ALA A 4 47.04 -51.33 29.23
C ALA A 4 46.93 -49.90 28.72
N PRO A 5 46.66 -49.67 27.44
CA PRO A 5 46.46 -48.31 26.92
C PRO A 5 44.99 -47.84 27.15
N ARG A 6 44.85 -46.61 27.65
CA ARG A 6 43.58 -45.93 27.78
C ARG A 6 43.18 -45.35 26.43
N LEU A 7 42.11 -45.88 25.84
CA LEU A 7 41.42 -45.28 24.70
C LEU A 7 40.63 -44.06 25.20
N ALA A 8 40.99 -42.89 24.72
CA ALA A 8 40.19 -41.67 24.86
C ALA A 8 39.11 -41.63 23.80
N LEU A 9 37.85 -41.74 24.22
CA LEU A 9 36.67 -41.60 23.37
C LEU A 9 36.34 -40.12 23.20
N ALA A 10 36.72 -39.53 22.06
CA ALA A 10 36.33 -38.17 21.73
C ALA A 10 34.88 -38.17 21.22
N ALA A 11 33.96 -37.70 22.05
CA ALA A 11 32.56 -37.47 21.66
C ALA A 11 32.48 -36.17 20.84
N LEU A 12 32.29 -36.28 19.54
CA LEU A 12 31.91 -35.14 18.69
C LEU A 12 30.44 -34.79 18.99
N LEU A 13 30.24 -33.71 19.72
CA LEU A 13 28.96 -33.04 19.85
C LEU A 13 28.70 -32.27 18.57
N ALA A 14 27.97 -32.86 17.61
CA ALA A 14 27.37 -32.16 16.49
C ALA A 14 26.24 -31.30 17.06
N ALA A 15 26.50 -30.02 17.27
CA ALA A 15 25.46 -29.01 17.53
C ALA A 15 24.60 -28.86 16.29
N ALA A 16 23.53 -29.64 16.19
CA ALA A 16 22.46 -29.39 15.27
C ALA A 16 21.81 -28.06 15.69
N SER A 17 22.10 -27.00 14.97
CA SER A 17 21.37 -25.75 15.07
C SER A 17 19.94 -26.02 14.66
N LEU A 18 19.06 -26.37 15.62
CA LEU A 18 17.62 -26.27 15.43
C LEU A 18 17.33 -24.80 15.16
N ARG A 19 17.18 -24.45 13.89
CA ARG A 19 16.43 -23.26 13.54
C ARG A 19 15.04 -23.45 14.11
N ALA A 20 14.75 -22.77 15.20
CA ALA A 20 13.42 -22.61 15.68
C ALA A 20 12.61 -22.01 14.52
N GLN A 21 11.77 -22.84 13.89
CA GLN A 21 10.67 -22.36 13.08
C GLN A 21 9.71 -21.72 14.09
N GLY A 22 10.00 -20.44 14.43
CA GLY A 22 9.07 -19.63 15.17
C GLY A 22 7.79 -19.55 14.35
N SER A 23 6.66 -19.88 14.95
CA SER A 23 5.32 -19.48 14.52
C SER A 23 5.18 -17.95 14.65
N GLY A 24 6.14 -17.22 14.12
CA GLY A 24 6.25 -15.78 14.15
C GLY A 24 5.60 -15.21 12.91
N ARG A 25 4.77 -14.20 13.10
CA ARG A 25 4.30 -13.32 12.02
C ARG A 25 5.49 -12.91 11.16
N CYS A 26 5.24 -12.75 9.86
CA CYS A 26 6.19 -12.17 8.94
C CYS A 26 6.72 -10.84 9.52
N PRO A 27 8.03 -10.62 9.60
CA PRO A 27 8.58 -9.37 10.14
C PRO A 27 8.22 -8.18 9.23
N GLU A 28 8.36 -6.95 9.73
CA GLU A 28 8.00 -5.74 8.98
C GLU A 28 8.75 -5.60 7.65
N GLN A 29 10.04 -5.96 7.62
CA GLN A 29 10.84 -6.00 6.40
C GLN A 29 10.50 -7.18 5.47
N GLY A 30 9.59 -8.07 5.89
CA GLY A 30 9.28 -9.28 5.17
C GLY A 30 10.45 -10.26 5.13
N ASP A 31 10.50 -11.11 4.10
CA ASP A 31 11.61 -12.01 3.81
C ASP A 31 12.48 -11.56 2.62
N ALA A 32 12.33 -10.30 2.22
CA ALA A 32 13.13 -9.72 1.15
C ALA A 32 14.63 -9.74 1.48
N THR A 33 15.46 -10.07 0.49
CA THR A 33 16.92 -10.10 0.66
C THR A 33 17.60 -8.79 0.24
N LYS A 34 16.93 -7.96 -0.57
CA LYS A 34 17.47 -6.68 -1.05
C LYS A 34 17.12 -5.56 -0.06
N PRO A 35 18.11 -4.80 0.47
CA PRO A 35 17.84 -3.74 1.47
C PRO A 35 16.78 -2.72 1.02
N ARG A 36 16.75 -2.35 -0.28
CA ARG A 36 15.74 -1.46 -0.83
C ARG A 36 14.31 -2.02 -0.66
N ILE A 37 14.13 -3.33 -0.90
CA ILE A 37 12.83 -3.96 -0.76
C ILE A 37 12.46 -4.15 0.72
N GLN A 38 13.44 -4.45 1.58
CA GLN A 38 13.22 -4.49 3.03
C GLN A 38 12.68 -3.14 3.52
N LYS A 39 13.30 -2.03 3.09
CA LYS A 39 12.84 -0.69 3.45
C LYS A 39 11.44 -0.38 2.91
N LEU A 40 11.14 -0.80 1.69
CA LEU A 40 9.81 -0.66 1.10
C LEU A 40 8.75 -1.42 1.92
N ASN A 41 9.07 -2.67 2.33
CA ASN A 41 8.17 -3.48 3.15
C ASN A 41 7.95 -2.88 4.54
N GLU A 42 9.00 -2.33 5.18
CA GLU A 42 8.88 -1.61 6.46
C GLU A 42 7.91 -0.42 6.36
N LEU A 43 8.01 0.37 5.28
CA LEU A 43 7.10 1.49 5.05
C LEU A 43 5.66 1.03 4.85
N ARG A 44 5.45 -0.08 4.13
CA ARG A 44 4.13 -0.71 3.97
C ARG A 44 3.56 -1.22 5.30
N ALA A 45 4.44 -1.72 6.17
CA ALA A 45 4.04 -2.30 7.45
C ALA A 45 3.74 -1.27 8.54
N ARG A 46 3.95 0.04 8.30
CA ARG A 46 3.73 1.09 9.30
C ARG A 46 2.29 1.10 9.80
N THR A 47 2.13 1.43 11.07
CA THR A 47 0.84 1.41 11.78
C THR A 47 0.50 2.72 12.49
N ASP A 48 1.36 3.71 12.34
CA ASP A 48 1.14 5.06 12.79
C ASP A 48 0.09 5.75 11.93
N GLU A 49 -0.87 6.38 12.57
CA GLU A 49 -1.86 7.22 11.90
C GLU A 49 -1.24 8.60 11.63
N PRO A 50 -1.45 9.18 10.42
CA PRO A 50 -0.97 10.52 10.15
C PRO A 50 -1.60 11.55 11.10
N SER A 51 -0.77 12.49 11.60
CA SER A 51 -1.24 13.68 12.28
C SER A 51 -1.62 14.78 11.27
N ASP A 52 -2.30 15.82 11.72
CA ASP A 52 -2.70 16.93 10.83
C ASP A 52 -1.49 17.59 10.12
N ASP A 53 -0.34 17.60 10.76
CA ASP A 53 0.89 18.20 10.21
C ASP A 53 1.56 17.35 9.12
N ASP A 54 1.19 16.07 9.01
CA ASP A 54 1.74 15.16 8.00
C ASP A 54 1.04 15.29 6.65
N TYR A 55 -0.18 15.90 6.62
CA TYR A 55 -0.95 16.02 5.39
C TYR A 55 -0.43 17.15 4.50
N ASP A 56 -0.15 16.80 3.24
CA ASP A 56 0.12 17.78 2.18
C ASP A 56 -1.17 18.06 1.40
N ASP A 57 -1.74 19.22 1.69
CA ASP A 57 -2.95 19.68 1.04
C ASP A 57 -2.79 19.94 -0.47
N THR A 58 -1.60 19.96 -1.01
CA THR A 58 -1.34 20.13 -2.44
C THR A 58 -1.28 18.82 -3.19
N ALA A 59 -1.21 17.69 -2.46
CA ALA A 59 -1.15 16.34 -3.00
C ALA A 59 -2.56 15.76 -3.22
N ASP A 60 -3.37 16.42 -4.05
CA ASP A 60 -4.66 15.91 -4.49
C ASP A 60 -4.52 14.84 -5.59
N PHE A 61 -5.63 14.25 -6.03
CA PHE A 61 -5.62 13.17 -7.02
C PHE A 61 -4.92 13.60 -8.32
N ASP A 62 -5.23 14.78 -8.84
CA ASP A 62 -4.68 15.28 -10.11
C ASP A 62 -3.19 15.58 -10.00
N ALA A 63 -2.74 16.14 -8.87
CA ALA A 63 -1.32 16.38 -8.61
C ALA A 63 -0.53 15.06 -8.49
N LEU A 64 -1.14 14.01 -7.88
CA LEU A 64 -0.50 12.71 -7.74
C LEU A 64 -0.28 12.03 -9.10
N ILE A 65 -1.22 12.16 -10.03
CA ILE A 65 -1.12 11.54 -11.37
C ILE A 65 -0.59 12.49 -12.44
N ALA A 66 -0.28 13.75 -12.10
CA ALA A 66 0.21 14.77 -13.05
C ALA A 66 1.42 14.24 -13.85
N PRO A 67 1.46 14.49 -15.18
CA PRO A 67 2.51 13.94 -16.05
C PRO A 67 3.91 14.42 -15.69
N GLY A 68 4.91 13.67 -16.13
CA GLY A 68 6.34 13.95 -15.93
C GLY A 68 6.96 13.02 -14.90
N ASP A 69 8.30 12.95 -14.85
CA ASP A 69 9.02 12.18 -13.85
C ASP A 69 8.65 12.66 -12.45
N ASP A 70 8.03 11.79 -11.67
CA ASP A 70 7.54 12.10 -10.33
C ASP A 70 8.31 11.36 -9.23
N SER A 71 9.41 10.68 -9.56
CA SER A 71 10.17 9.87 -8.60
C SER A 71 10.68 10.63 -7.37
N GLN A 72 10.76 11.96 -7.47
CA GLN A 72 11.19 12.88 -6.41
C GLN A 72 10.13 13.92 -6.04
N ARG A 73 8.89 13.77 -6.54
CA ARG A 73 7.83 14.78 -6.36
C ARG A 73 7.31 14.81 -4.92
N TRP A 74 7.23 13.67 -4.28
CA TRP A 74 6.70 13.50 -2.92
C TRP A 74 7.72 12.82 -2.02
N GLN A 75 7.39 12.73 -0.73
CA GLN A 75 8.17 11.99 0.26
C GLN A 75 7.34 10.85 0.86
N ASN A 76 7.99 9.77 1.33
CA ASN A 76 7.30 8.63 1.93
C ASN A 76 6.73 8.93 3.34
N ASP A 77 6.98 10.10 3.88
CA ASP A 77 6.42 10.60 5.15
C ASP A 77 5.34 11.68 4.93
N THR A 78 4.91 11.85 3.69
CA THR A 78 3.77 12.69 3.35
C THR A 78 2.48 11.89 3.47
N ALA A 79 1.46 12.43 4.12
CA ALA A 79 0.12 11.88 4.12
C ALA A 79 -0.80 12.66 3.17
N VAL A 80 -1.82 11.98 2.67
CA VAL A 80 -2.81 12.58 1.76
C VAL A 80 -4.23 12.19 2.15
N GLU A 81 -5.17 13.07 1.85
CA GLU A 81 -6.59 12.78 1.80
C GLU A 81 -7.12 13.19 0.43
N ILE A 82 -7.61 12.21 -0.33
CA ILE A 82 -8.10 12.43 -1.69
C ILE A 82 -9.50 11.87 -1.89
N ASN A 83 -10.26 12.47 -2.81
CA ASN A 83 -11.49 11.88 -3.33
C ASN A 83 -11.18 11.13 -4.62
N ALA A 84 -11.74 9.92 -4.76
CA ALA A 84 -11.51 9.08 -5.92
C ALA A 84 -12.68 8.12 -6.18
N PHE A 85 -12.79 7.64 -7.42
CA PHE A 85 -13.70 6.56 -7.77
C PHE A 85 -12.97 5.22 -7.69
N VAL A 86 -13.54 4.24 -6.99
CA VAL A 86 -12.97 2.89 -6.86
C VAL A 86 -13.33 2.05 -8.07
N VAL A 87 -12.36 1.83 -8.95
CA VAL A 87 -12.54 1.04 -10.19
C VAL A 87 -12.52 -0.45 -9.91
N ASP A 88 -11.56 -0.89 -9.08
CA ASP A 88 -11.44 -2.30 -8.66
C ASP A 88 -10.95 -2.41 -7.22
N VAL A 89 -11.27 -3.54 -6.61
CA VAL A 89 -10.75 -3.95 -5.29
C VAL A 89 -10.33 -5.40 -5.40
N ARG A 90 -9.06 -5.71 -5.16
CA ARG A 90 -8.53 -7.07 -5.30
C ARG A 90 -7.57 -7.47 -4.19
N ASP A 91 -7.33 -8.75 -4.12
CA ASP A 91 -6.29 -9.35 -3.28
C ASP A 91 -4.91 -9.07 -3.90
N GLY A 92 -3.96 -8.64 -3.08
CA GLY A 92 -2.59 -8.33 -3.52
C GLY A 92 -1.71 -9.57 -3.70
N GLY A 93 -2.14 -10.70 -3.16
CA GLY A 93 -1.46 -11.97 -3.30
C GLY A 93 -0.21 -12.14 -2.43
N SER A 94 0.50 -13.21 -2.72
CA SER A 94 1.74 -13.59 -2.07
C SER A 94 2.91 -12.68 -2.50
N SER A 95 3.67 -12.18 -1.55
CA SER A 95 4.80 -11.27 -1.79
C SER A 95 5.88 -11.40 -0.70
N SER A 96 7.03 -10.75 -0.90
CA SER A 96 8.05 -10.68 0.15
C SER A 96 7.58 -9.92 1.39
N ALA A 97 6.64 -8.98 1.26
CA ALA A 97 6.09 -8.22 2.39
C ALA A 97 5.28 -9.09 3.36
N ASN A 98 4.70 -10.19 2.86
CA ASN A 98 3.94 -11.14 3.67
C ASN A 98 4.62 -12.52 3.80
N CYS A 99 5.95 -12.58 3.56
CA CYS A 99 6.75 -13.81 3.60
C CYS A 99 6.14 -14.93 2.72
N HIS A 100 5.62 -14.55 1.58
CA HIS A 100 4.98 -15.45 0.62
C HIS A 100 3.83 -16.28 1.22
N SER A 101 3.11 -15.71 2.19
CA SER A 101 1.91 -16.34 2.77
C SER A 101 0.90 -16.69 1.68
N THR A 102 0.24 -17.82 1.83
CA THR A 102 -0.89 -18.24 0.99
C THR A 102 -2.23 -17.92 1.64
N ASP A 103 -2.22 -17.40 2.87
CA ASP A 103 -3.44 -16.98 3.57
C ASP A 103 -3.81 -15.57 3.13
N SER A 104 -4.99 -15.40 2.56
CA SER A 104 -5.53 -14.10 2.14
C SER A 104 -5.66 -13.09 3.30
N ALA A 105 -5.67 -13.56 4.54
CA ALA A 105 -5.63 -12.69 5.71
C ALA A 105 -4.29 -11.94 5.86
N ASP A 106 -3.22 -12.44 5.25
CA ASP A 106 -1.90 -11.81 5.23
C ASP A 106 -1.60 -11.04 3.93
N HIS A 107 -2.50 -11.09 2.95
CA HIS A 107 -2.33 -10.34 1.70
C HIS A 107 -2.81 -8.91 1.85
N ASP A 108 -2.23 -7.99 1.11
CA ASP A 108 -2.74 -6.63 0.96
C ASP A 108 -4.11 -6.63 0.25
N THR A 109 -4.93 -5.62 0.52
CA THR A 109 -6.07 -5.28 -0.31
C THR A 109 -5.71 -4.10 -1.18
N ILE A 110 -5.77 -4.28 -2.50
CA ILE A 110 -5.39 -3.26 -3.48
C ILE A 110 -6.67 -2.63 -4.05
N LEU A 111 -6.72 -1.31 -4.03
CA LEU A 111 -7.75 -0.51 -4.66
C LEU A 111 -7.16 0.19 -5.89
N ASP A 112 -7.77 -0.01 -7.04
CA ASP A 112 -7.50 0.79 -8.23
C ASP A 112 -8.43 2.00 -8.21
N LEU A 113 -7.86 3.18 -8.18
CA LEU A 113 -8.56 4.46 -8.08
C LEU A 113 -8.48 5.20 -9.41
N SER A 114 -9.56 5.92 -9.77
CA SER A 114 -9.60 6.82 -10.92
C SER A 114 -10.19 8.17 -10.52
N PRO A 115 -9.98 9.23 -11.32
CA PRO A 115 -10.56 10.54 -11.04
C PRO A 115 -12.08 10.55 -11.20
N GLY A 116 -12.67 9.57 -11.91
CA GLY A 116 -14.10 9.51 -12.13
C GLY A 116 -14.58 8.18 -12.69
N SER A 117 -15.88 7.93 -12.60
CA SER A 117 -16.52 6.66 -13.02
C SER A 117 -16.38 6.34 -14.52
N GLY A 118 -16.18 7.37 -15.36
CA GLY A 118 -15.99 7.21 -16.81
C GLY A 118 -14.55 6.95 -17.25
N VAL A 119 -13.57 6.99 -16.33
CA VAL A 119 -12.15 6.87 -16.68
C VAL A 119 -11.68 5.43 -16.45
N SER A 120 -11.57 4.67 -17.54
CA SER A 120 -11.16 3.26 -17.51
C SER A 120 -9.68 3.04 -17.82
N ASP A 121 -8.98 4.04 -18.38
CA ASP A 121 -7.60 3.92 -18.81
C ASP A 121 -6.67 3.75 -17.59
N ALA A 122 -5.82 2.72 -17.66
CA ALA A 122 -4.84 2.43 -16.64
C ALA A 122 -3.80 3.55 -16.44
N SER A 123 -3.55 4.36 -17.49
CA SER A 123 -2.65 5.52 -17.41
C SER A 123 -3.13 6.64 -16.48
N HIS A 124 -4.38 6.59 -16.03
CA HIS A 124 -4.97 7.55 -15.08
C HIS A 124 -5.27 6.90 -13.72
N ARG A 125 -4.76 5.71 -13.45
CA ARG A 125 -4.99 5.03 -12.18
C ARG A 125 -3.96 5.40 -11.12
N LEU A 126 -4.46 5.63 -9.93
CA LEU A 126 -3.69 5.65 -8.69
C LEU A 126 -3.99 4.38 -7.90
N ILE A 127 -2.99 3.86 -7.19
CA ILE A 127 -3.16 2.67 -6.36
C ILE A 127 -3.24 3.08 -4.90
N ALA A 128 -4.17 2.43 -4.17
CA ALA A 128 -4.21 2.50 -2.72
C ALA A 128 -4.17 1.09 -2.12
N VAL A 129 -3.49 0.95 -0.99
CA VAL A 129 -3.20 -0.36 -0.39
C VAL A 129 -3.61 -0.38 1.08
N ILE A 130 -4.57 -1.25 1.40
CA ILE A 130 -4.92 -1.57 2.79
C ILE A 130 -4.09 -2.78 3.21
N THR A 131 -3.16 -2.58 4.13
CA THR A 131 -2.27 -3.63 4.58
C THR A 131 -2.92 -4.56 5.62
N PRO A 132 -2.42 -5.78 5.80
CA PRO A 132 -2.89 -6.68 6.86
C PRO A 132 -2.77 -6.08 8.26
N GLN A 133 -1.78 -5.22 8.49
CA GLN A 133 -1.57 -4.50 9.75
C GLN A 133 -2.76 -3.59 10.06
N TRP A 134 -3.17 -2.76 9.11
CA TRP A 134 -4.31 -1.87 9.24
C TRP A 134 -5.63 -2.64 9.35
N ARG A 135 -5.82 -3.72 8.59
CA ARG A 135 -7.00 -4.59 8.78
C ARG A 135 -7.10 -5.13 10.20
N ARG A 136 -5.96 -5.51 10.81
CA ARG A 136 -5.95 -5.96 12.22
C ARG A 136 -6.26 -4.84 13.22
N ILE A 137 -5.83 -3.60 12.94
CA ILE A 137 -6.18 -2.43 13.75
C ILE A 137 -7.70 -2.20 13.68
N MET A 138 -8.27 -2.16 12.48
CA MET A 138 -9.70 -1.94 12.29
C MET A 138 -10.54 -3.08 12.91
N ALA A 139 -10.09 -4.32 12.82
CA ALA A 139 -10.77 -5.46 13.44
C ALA A 139 -10.83 -5.36 14.98
N LYS A 140 -9.80 -4.78 15.64
CA LYS A 140 -9.85 -4.50 17.08
C LYS A 140 -10.96 -3.50 17.42
N ASN A 141 -11.28 -2.59 16.51
CA ASN A 141 -12.36 -1.63 16.61
C ASN A 141 -13.71 -2.18 16.07
N GLN A 142 -13.80 -3.49 15.83
CA GLN A 142 -14.99 -4.19 15.31
C GLN A 142 -15.41 -3.73 13.90
N ILE A 143 -14.46 -3.22 13.11
CA ILE A 143 -14.68 -2.78 11.74
C ILE A 143 -14.04 -3.81 10.80
N ASP A 144 -14.85 -4.41 9.92
CA ASP A 144 -14.37 -5.37 8.92
C ASP A 144 -13.79 -4.65 7.71
N TRP A 145 -12.47 -4.72 7.59
CA TRP A 145 -11.69 -4.23 6.44
C TRP A 145 -11.12 -5.40 5.60
N SER A 146 -11.73 -6.57 5.65
CA SER A 146 -11.36 -7.65 4.73
C SER A 146 -11.53 -7.19 3.27
N THR A 147 -10.75 -7.76 2.35
CA THR A 147 -10.86 -7.46 0.91
C THR A 147 -12.30 -7.61 0.42
N ARG A 148 -13.02 -8.62 0.92
CA ARG A 148 -14.43 -8.84 0.60
C ARG A 148 -15.32 -7.70 1.10
N ALA A 149 -15.14 -7.24 2.33
CA ALA A 149 -15.94 -6.18 2.92
C ALA A 149 -15.68 -4.83 2.22
N ILE A 150 -14.42 -4.50 1.98
CA ILE A 150 -14.01 -3.30 1.23
C ILE A 150 -14.60 -3.33 -0.18
N ARG A 151 -14.47 -4.46 -0.89
CA ARG A 151 -15.07 -4.62 -2.23
C ARG A 151 -16.58 -4.44 -2.20
N ALA A 152 -17.28 -5.07 -1.28
CA ALA A 152 -18.75 -4.96 -1.18
C ALA A 152 -19.22 -3.54 -0.85
N ARG A 153 -18.43 -2.79 -0.07
CA ARG A 153 -18.80 -1.45 0.38
C ARG A 153 -18.47 -0.37 -0.63
N PHE A 154 -17.32 -0.45 -1.30
CA PHE A 154 -16.73 0.67 -2.03
C PHE A 154 -16.53 0.44 -3.53
N LEU A 155 -16.57 -0.80 -4.05
CA LEU A 155 -16.42 -1.04 -5.48
C LEU A 155 -17.44 -0.24 -6.28
N GLN A 156 -16.98 0.45 -7.32
CA GLN A 156 -17.78 1.31 -8.21
C GLN A 156 -18.48 2.46 -7.46
N LYS A 157 -17.81 3.00 -6.44
CA LYS A 157 -18.28 4.15 -5.69
C LYS A 157 -17.17 5.17 -5.51
N TYR A 158 -17.57 6.39 -5.20
CA TYR A 158 -16.66 7.44 -4.79
C TYR A 158 -16.36 7.32 -3.31
N VAL A 159 -15.11 7.61 -2.96
CA VAL A 159 -14.60 7.55 -1.60
C VAL A 159 -13.70 8.74 -1.30
N SER A 160 -13.69 9.17 -0.03
CA SER A 160 -12.54 9.88 0.54
C SER A 160 -11.60 8.84 1.11
N ILE A 161 -10.35 8.88 0.72
CA ILE A 161 -9.32 7.93 1.12
C ILE A 161 -8.12 8.66 1.69
N ARG A 162 -7.63 8.19 2.84
CA ARG A 162 -6.52 8.79 3.59
C ARG A 162 -5.42 7.77 3.80
N GLY A 163 -4.19 8.24 3.82
CA GLY A 163 -3.05 7.40 4.15
C GLY A 163 -1.72 8.04 3.80
N TRP A 164 -0.68 7.26 3.96
CA TRP A 164 0.67 7.69 3.66
C TRP A 164 1.01 7.49 2.18
N LEU A 165 1.76 8.41 1.61
CA LEU A 165 2.35 8.18 0.30
C LEU A 165 3.54 7.22 0.41
N LEU A 166 3.66 6.36 -0.58
CA LEU A 166 4.76 5.42 -0.73
C LEU A 166 5.19 5.35 -2.18
N PHE A 167 6.49 5.56 -2.46
CA PHE A 167 7.04 5.32 -3.79
C PHE A 167 7.31 3.81 -3.98
N ASP A 168 6.43 3.13 -4.70
CA ASP A 168 6.62 1.71 -5.04
C ASP A 168 7.63 1.56 -6.19
N SER A 169 8.90 1.46 -5.83
CA SER A 169 9.97 1.29 -6.78
C SER A 169 9.91 -0.01 -7.60
N GLU A 170 9.11 -1.00 -7.19
CA GLU A 170 8.86 -2.23 -7.97
C GLU A 170 7.80 -2.01 -9.04
N ALA A 171 6.95 -1.00 -8.88
CA ALA A 171 5.95 -0.61 -9.86
C ALA A 171 6.45 0.42 -10.88
N ALA A 172 7.62 1.02 -10.69
CA ALA A 172 8.14 2.12 -11.52
C ALA A 172 8.17 1.80 -13.02
N SER A 173 8.42 0.54 -13.40
CA SER A 173 8.41 0.11 -14.81
C SER A 173 7.01 -0.04 -15.42
N ARG A 174 5.96 0.07 -14.59
CA ARG A 174 4.56 -0.07 -14.99
C ARG A 174 3.75 1.21 -14.79
N ALA A 175 4.41 2.27 -14.38
CA ALA A 175 3.82 3.60 -14.18
C ALA A 175 4.19 4.53 -15.33
N VAL A 176 3.22 5.28 -15.85
CA VAL A 176 3.43 6.25 -16.95
C VAL A 176 4.55 7.23 -16.62
N ASN A 177 4.51 7.80 -15.43
CA ASN A 177 5.40 8.90 -15.04
C ASN A 177 6.88 8.50 -14.95
N THR A 178 7.17 7.22 -14.70
CA THR A 178 8.54 6.72 -14.58
C THR A 178 8.99 5.86 -15.76
N ALA A 179 8.06 5.17 -16.44
CA ALA A 179 8.38 4.31 -17.59
C ALA A 179 8.01 4.94 -18.95
N GLY A 180 7.15 5.97 -18.94
CA GLY A 180 6.54 6.54 -20.14
C GLY A 180 5.44 5.67 -20.72
N LEU A 181 4.62 6.23 -21.62
CA LEU A 181 3.51 5.52 -22.28
C LEU A 181 3.95 4.35 -23.17
N ALA A 182 5.20 4.33 -23.59
CA ALA A 182 5.78 3.21 -24.35
C ALA A 182 6.23 2.05 -23.45
N GLY A 183 6.07 2.18 -22.13
CA GLY A 183 6.36 1.13 -21.17
C GLY A 183 5.49 -0.10 -21.39
N VAL A 184 6.08 -1.28 -21.21
CA VAL A 184 5.36 -2.55 -21.35
C VAL A 184 4.46 -2.75 -20.13
N ASN A 185 3.18 -3.04 -20.37
CA ASN A 185 2.21 -3.33 -19.33
C ASN A 185 1.98 -2.17 -18.33
N ILE A 186 1.73 -0.98 -18.84
CA ILE A 186 1.30 0.16 -18.00
C ILE A 186 0.01 -0.22 -17.27
N THR A 187 0.01 -0.06 -15.95
CA THR A 187 -1.11 -0.39 -15.07
C THR A 187 -1.55 0.77 -14.18
N ARG A 188 -0.77 1.85 -14.12
CA ARG A 188 -1.01 3.02 -13.27
C ARG A 188 -0.35 4.28 -13.84
N ALA A 189 -0.81 5.46 -13.42
CA ALA A 189 -0.23 6.74 -13.81
C ALA A 189 1.15 6.96 -13.17
N THR A 190 1.27 6.69 -11.91
CA THR A 190 2.41 6.97 -11.05
C THR A 190 2.88 5.74 -10.30
N ALA A 191 4.16 5.69 -9.91
CA ALA A 191 4.69 4.71 -8.98
C ALA A 191 4.37 5.06 -7.50
N TRP A 192 3.91 6.28 -7.23
CA TRP A 192 3.38 6.64 -5.93
C TRP A 192 2.05 5.92 -5.68
N GLU A 193 1.84 5.49 -4.46
CA GLU A 193 0.62 4.84 -3.99
C GLU A 193 0.27 5.35 -2.60
N ILE A 194 -1.00 5.25 -2.21
CA ILE A 194 -1.42 5.49 -0.83
C ILE A 194 -1.25 4.19 -0.08
N CYS A 195 -0.17 4.05 0.69
CA CYS A 195 0.18 2.84 1.40
C CYS A 195 0.97 3.10 2.69
N PRO A 196 0.44 2.71 3.85
CA PRO A 196 -0.88 2.11 4.04
C PRO A 196 -2.02 3.14 3.98
N VAL A 197 -3.18 2.69 3.53
CA VAL A 197 -4.44 3.40 3.75
C VAL A 197 -4.78 3.35 5.22
N THR A 198 -5.07 4.50 5.82
CA THR A 198 -5.45 4.65 7.23
C THR A 198 -6.92 4.99 7.42
N GLY A 199 -7.59 5.48 6.37
CA GLY A 199 -9.02 5.76 6.38
C GLY A 199 -9.64 5.62 5.00
N VAL A 200 -10.87 5.12 4.92
CA VAL A 200 -11.69 5.09 3.72
C VAL A 200 -13.15 5.26 4.09
N ASP A 201 -13.77 6.31 3.56
CA ASP A 201 -15.15 6.67 3.83
C ASP A 201 -15.92 6.86 2.52
N PRO A 202 -17.24 6.61 2.49
CA PRO A 202 -18.04 7.02 1.34
C PRO A 202 -17.86 8.52 1.15
N SER A 203 -17.57 8.95 -0.07
CA SER A 203 -17.68 10.35 -0.43
C SER A 203 -19.12 10.62 -0.85
N ASP A 204 -19.75 11.64 -0.28
CA ASP A 204 -21.04 12.14 -0.78
C ASP A 204 -20.78 12.89 -2.07
N GLU A 205 -20.67 12.10 -3.12
CA GLU A 205 -20.55 12.66 -4.44
C GLU A 205 -21.87 13.08 -5.03
N SER A 206 -22.25 14.07 -4.55
CA SER A 206 -22.55 15.26 -5.29
C SER A 206 -21.30 16.13 -5.58
N LEU A 207 -20.07 15.60 -5.51
CA LEU A 207 -18.94 16.22 -6.20
C LEU A 207 -19.37 16.28 -7.66
N GLU A 208 -19.99 17.40 -7.95
CA GLU A 208 -20.64 17.74 -9.18
C GLU A 208 -19.88 17.10 -10.30
N GLN A 209 -20.61 16.31 -11.07
CA GLN A 209 -20.23 15.84 -12.37
C GLN A 209 -19.12 16.73 -12.89
N ILE A 210 -17.88 16.32 -12.63
CA ILE A 210 -16.75 16.91 -13.30
C ILE A 210 -17.04 16.61 -14.74
N THR A 211 -17.58 17.58 -15.42
CA THR A 211 -17.84 17.54 -16.84
C THR A 211 -16.45 17.44 -17.45
N VAL A 212 -16.02 16.20 -17.70
CA VAL A 212 -14.82 15.90 -18.47
C VAL A 212 -15.14 16.29 -19.90
N LEU A 213 -15.23 17.58 -20.12
CA LEU A 213 -15.25 18.23 -21.43
C LEU A 213 -14.29 19.39 -21.31
N ASP A 214 -13.14 19.25 -21.93
CA ASP A 214 -12.11 20.26 -22.10
C ASP A 214 -11.19 20.53 -20.90
N GLY A 215 -10.19 19.63 -20.71
CA GLY A 215 -9.07 19.89 -19.81
C GLY A 215 -9.46 19.88 -18.33
N PHE A 216 -8.88 19.03 -17.57
CA PHE A 216 -9.16 18.83 -16.14
C PHE A 216 -9.36 20.14 -15.39
N PRO A 217 -10.57 20.44 -14.87
CA PRO A 217 -10.72 21.56 -13.95
C PRO A 217 -10.05 21.19 -12.61
N PRO A 218 -9.40 22.16 -11.92
CA PRO A 218 -8.82 21.91 -10.61
C PRO A 218 -9.93 21.49 -9.63
N TYR A 219 -9.69 20.41 -8.91
CA TYR A 219 -10.57 19.96 -7.83
C TYR A 219 -10.78 21.07 -6.80
N ALA A 220 -12.03 21.48 -6.61
CA ALA A 220 -12.40 22.29 -5.47
C ALA A 220 -12.42 21.39 -4.24
N ARG A 221 -11.49 21.58 -3.32
CA ARG A 221 -11.45 20.89 -2.03
C ARG A 221 -12.76 21.15 -1.29
N SER A 222 -13.43 20.09 -0.86
CA SER A 222 -14.50 20.25 0.10
C SER A 222 -13.85 20.61 1.45
N ASN A 223 -13.83 21.89 1.79
CA ASN A 223 -13.52 22.38 3.13
C ASN A 223 -14.66 22.01 4.09
N ALA A 224 -14.96 20.73 4.25
CA ALA A 224 -15.87 20.25 5.25
C ALA A 224 -15.15 19.97 6.57
N ARG A 225 -14.27 20.89 7.02
CA ARG A 225 -13.98 21.03 8.43
C ARG A 225 -15.04 21.98 9.01
N ASN A 226 -16.11 21.42 9.55
CA ASN A 226 -17.05 22.16 10.35
C ASN A 226 -16.29 22.76 11.54
N PRO A 227 -16.27 24.09 11.74
CA PRO A 227 -15.86 24.64 13.03
C PRO A 227 -16.91 24.22 14.04
N ALA A 228 -16.48 23.57 15.10
CA ALA A 228 -17.33 23.32 16.27
C ALA A 228 -17.82 24.64 16.85
N PRO A 229 -19.04 24.65 17.45
CA PRO A 229 -19.70 25.84 17.99
C PRO A 229 -18.95 26.45 19.15
#